data_7d36e57d1492ee12f50a6483c32cdc45
#
_entry.id   7d36e57d1492ee12f50a6483c32cdc45
#
_cell.length_a   1.000
_cell.length_b   1.000
_cell.length_c   1.000
_cell.angle_alpha   90.00
_cell.angle_beta   90.00
_cell.angle_gamma   90.00
#
_symmetry.space_group_name_H-M   'P 1'
#
loop_
_entity.id
_entity.type
_entity.pdbx_description
1 polymer ?
#
loop_
_entity_poly.entity_id
_entity_poly.type
_entity_poly.pdbx_seq_one_letter_code
_entity_poly.pdbx_strand_id
1 'polypeptide(L)'
;MLSGDTVSVEQIGASERGRRLAVDQLGLALGNLRPNAWIMPALAAVICLLFRQWIDTTRLITWFTMVVITGIPLGIVCNRFGELSADAPKVDTQVRLSALAYLVFTASWGSMGIFLWAPSDDLNHMMVIMLLACTVAGNGALVGASRALLGASYLSYGLALILSPLQSGGVLYEGISVLAILYIAYMAFMSRQIYLTARKMLLLRYDKNDLIEKLAKSKAESDTAREQAEAASRAKSQFLANISHELRTPLNAILGFSEMITSRVFASNLQKHHEYAGLIHVSGFHLLTLINDILDLAKIEAGSWTLNERDFDLRGAIADACTMVGPRVAAAGCELRTDVKPTLPLVYCDPRAIKQIFLNLLSNAIKFTPQGGTVTVFARDTTDGSVRFGVADTGTGISPEDQQRVFQNFGQGRHDIATADKGTGLGLPIVKGLVEAHGGRIELQSKIG
;
A
#
# COMPACT_ATOMS: atom_id res chain seq x y z
N MET A 1 5.53 34.00 -30.61
CA MET A 1 4.72 32.99 -31.33
C MET A 1 5.41 31.65 -31.20
N LEU A 2 5.04 30.86 -30.21
CA LEU A 2 5.23 29.40 -30.07
C LEU A 2 4.16 28.94 -29.08
N SER A 3 2.95 28.74 -29.59
CA SER A 3 1.91 28.02 -28.88
C SER A 3 2.22 26.51 -29.00
N GLY A 4 2.96 25.97 -28.08
CA GLY A 4 3.09 24.53 -27.92
C GLY A 4 1.76 23.98 -27.38
N ASP A 5 1.07 23.19 -28.21
CA ASP A 5 -0.10 22.42 -27.81
C ASP A 5 0.25 21.51 -26.61
N THR A 6 -0.07 21.96 -25.43
CA THR A 6 -0.12 21.11 -24.24
C THR A 6 -1.32 20.18 -24.36
N VAL A 7 -1.13 19.04 -25.02
CA VAL A 7 -2.11 17.95 -24.98
C VAL A 7 -2.37 17.63 -23.52
N SER A 8 -3.60 17.82 -23.03
CA SER A 8 -3.93 17.60 -21.65
C SER A 8 -3.74 16.11 -21.29
N VAL A 9 -3.30 15.84 -20.06
CA VAL A 9 -3.11 14.47 -19.53
C VAL A 9 -4.38 13.63 -19.68
N GLU A 10 -5.58 14.25 -19.62
CA GLU A 10 -6.87 13.61 -19.88
C GLU A 10 -7.04 13.18 -21.34
N GLN A 11 -6.56 13.95 -22.31
CA GLN A 11 -6.64 13.59 -23.73
C GLN A 11 -5.68 12.46 -24.08
N ILE A 12 -4.51 12.41 -23.47
CA ILE A 12 -3.56 11.30 -23.61
C ILE A 12 -4.17 10.04 -23.01
N GLY A 13 -4.74 10.11 -21.81
CA GLY A 13 -5.41 8.98 -21.14
C GLY A 13 -6.64 8.45 -21.89
N ALA A 14 -7.44 9.34 -22.51
CA ALA A 14 -8.58 8.94 -23.33
C ALA A 14 -8.13 8.25 -24.64
N SER A 15 -7.07 8.74 -25.30
CA SER A 15 -6.47 8.11 -26.49
C SER A 15 -5.89 6.73 -26.16
N GLU A 16 -5.21 6.59 -25.03
CA GLU A 16 -4.60 5.33 -24.60
C GLU A 16 -5.65 4.28 -24.20
N ARG A 17 -6.70 4.69 -23.46
CA ARG A 17 -7.85 3.82 -23.17
C ARG A 17 -8.57 3.36 -24.44
N GLY A 18 -8.74 4.25 -25.42
CA GLY A 18 -9.34 3.93 -26.71
C GLY A 18 -8.50 2.88 -27.47
N ARG A 19 -7.18 3.03 -27.45
CA ARG A 19 -6.24 2.09 -28.07
C ARG A 19 -6.26 0.72 -27.40
N ARG A 20 -6.20 0.66 -26.06
CA ARG A 20 -6.31 -0.61 -25.28
C ARG A 20 -7.62 -1.33 -25.58
N LEU A 21 -8.73 -0.57 -25.61
CA LEU A 21 -10.04 -1.14 -25.92
C LEU A 21 -10.09 -1.76 -27.31
N ALA A 22 -9.53 -1.10 -28.32
CA ALA A 22 -9.48 -1.62 -29.70
C ALA A 22 -8.63 -2.89 -29.79
N VAL A 23 -7.53 -2.98 -29.04
CA VAL A 23 -6.67 -4.17 -28.95
C VAL A 23 -7.42 -5.33 -28.32
N ASP A 24 -8.10 -5.10 -27.20
CA ASP A 24 -8.86 -6.15 -26.51
C ASP A 24 -10.05 -6.63 -27.33
N GLN A 25 -10.74 -5.72 -28.03
CA GLN A 25 -11.82 -6.10 -28.97
C GLN A 25 -11.28 -6.97 -30.11
N LEU A 26 -10.12 -6.63 -30.66
CA LEU A 26 -9.48 -7.46 -31.69
C LEU A 26 -9.03 -8.80 -31.12
N GLY A 27 -8.44 -8.80 -29.93
CA GLY A 27 -8.03 -10.02 -29.23
C GLY A 27 -9.19 -10.98 -29.00
N LEU A 28 -10.36 -10.48 -28.58
CA LEU A 28 -11.59 -11.26 -28.45
C LEU A 28 -12.01 -11.86 -29.79
N ALA A 29 -12.02 -11.07 -30.85
CA ALA A 29 -12.43 -11.55 -32.19
C ALA A 29 -11.45 -12.60 -32.73
N LEU A 30 -10.14 -12.41 -32.62
CA LEU A 30 -9.12 -13.36 -33.04
C LEU A 30 -9.12 -14.64 -32.18
N GLY A 31 -9.38 -14.50 -30.87
CA GLY A 31 -9.56 -15.64 -29.97
C GLY A 31 -10.71 -16.57 -30.42
N ASN A 32 -11.83 -15.98 -30.83
CA ASN A 32 -12.96 -16.73 -31.38
C ASN A 32 -12.64 -17.39 -32.72
N LEU A 33 -11.74 -16.82 -33.53
CA LEU A 33 -11.30 -17.37 -34.80
C LEU A 33 -10.27 -18.51 -34.67
N ARG A 34 -9.58 -18.62 -33.56
CA ARG A 34 -8.50 -19.59 -33.34
C ARG A 34 -8.92 -21.05 -33.59
N PRO A 35 -10.10 -21.52 -33.10
CA PRO A 35 -10.57 -22.86 -33.40
C PRO A 35 -10.87 -23.05 -34.89
N ASN A 36 -11.30 -21.99 -35.59
CA ASN A 36 -11.71 -22.08 -37.00
C ASN A 36 -10.55 -22.39 -37.94
N ALA A 37 -9.30 -22.12 -37.56
CA ALA A 37 -8.14 -22.49 -38.36
C ALA A 37 -8.10 -24.00 -38.69
N TRP A 38 -8.66 -24.84 -37.84
CA TRP A 38 -8.75 -26.29 -38.05
C TRP A 38 -10.11 -26.75 -38.56
N ILE A 39 -11.18 -26.09 -38.14
CA ILE A 39 -12.56 -26.44 -38.49
C ILE A 39 -12.86 -26.10 -39.96
N MET A 40 -12.38 -24.97 -40.46
CA MET A 40 -12.69 -24.50 -41.81
C MET A 40 -12.12 -25.38 -42.91
N PRO A 41 -10.88 -25.87 -42.88
CA PRO A 41 -10.42 -26.86 -43.86
C PRO A 41 -11.23 -28.16 -43.88
N ALA A 42 -11.63 -28.64 -42.69
CA ALA A 42 -12.47 -29.84 -42.61
C ALA A 42 -13.86 -29.60 -43.23
N LEU A 43 -14.47 -28.44 -42.94
CA LEU A 43 -15.74 -28.04 -43.53
C LEU A 43 -15.63 -27.86 -45.05
N ALA A 44 -14.56 -27.27 -45.56
CA ALA A 44 -14.30 -27.11 -46.97
C ALA A 44 -14.17 -28.49 -47.67
N ALA A 45 -13.52 -29.46 -47.04
CA ALA A 45 -13.45 -30.85 -47.56
C ALA A 45 -14.85 -31.49 -47.65
N VAL A 46 -15.68 -31.31 -46.62
CA VAL A 46 -17.07 -31.83 -46.64
C VAL A 46 -17.88 -31.16 -47.77
N ILE A 47 -17.74 -29.85 -47.95
CA ILE A 47 -18.40 -29.11 -49.04
C ILE A 47 -17.95 -29.68 -50.40
N CYS A 48 -16.67 -29.88 -50.60
CA CYS A 48 -16.17 -30.50 -51.85
C CYS A 48 -16.77 -31.88 -52.11
N LEU A 49 -16.91 -32.74 -51.10
CA LEU A 49 -17.55 -34.02 -51.20
C LEU A 49 -19.05 -33.94 -51.61
N LEU A 50 -19.76 -32.95 -51.02
CA LEU A 50 -21.17 -32.72 -51.34
C LEU A 50 -21.38 -32.21 -52.79
N PHE A 51 -20.46 -31.31 -53.22
CA PHE A 51 -20.60 -30.67 -54.55
C PHE A 51 -20.01 -31.48 -55.72
N ARG A 52 -19.35 -32.63 -55.47
CA ARG A 52 -18.69 -33.44 -56.49
C ARG A 52 -19.67 -33.96 -57.61
N GLN A 53 -20.97 -33.98 -57.35
CA GLN A 53 -21.98 -34.41 -58.34
C GLN A 53 -22.29 -33.28 -59.35
N TRP A 54 -22.02 -32.03 -59.07
CA TRP A 54 -22.32 -30.89 -59.92
C TRP A 54 -21.08 -30.23 -60.52
N ILE A 55 -19.92 -30.31 -59.80
CA ILE A 55 -18.73 -29.55 -60.11
C ILE A 55 -17.56 -30.49 -60.37
N ASP A 56 -16.77 -30.17 -61.40
CA ASP A 56 -15.61 -31.00 -61.76
C ASP A 56 -14.54 -30.96 -60.65
N THR A 57 -13.78 -32.07 -60.58
CA THR A 57 -12.79 -32.30 -59.55
C THR A 57 -11.69 -31.21 -59.52
N THR A 58 -11.34 -30.66 -60.68
CA THR A 58 -10.30 -29.61 -60.77
C THR A 58 -10.74 -28.35 -60.11
N ARG A 59 -11.98 -27.91 -60.32
CA ARG A 59 -12.53 -26.72 -59.66
C ARG A 59 -12.65 -26.91 -58.12
N LEU A 60 -13.10 -28.10 -57.71
CA LEU A 60 -13.19 -28.43 -56.28
C LEU A 60 -11.82 -28.39 -55.59
N ILE A 61 -10.81 -29.03 -56.18
CA ILE A 61 -9.44 -29.05 -55.64
C ILE A 61 -8.87 -27.64 -55.63
N THR A 62 -9.07 -26.85 -56.67
CA THR A 62 -8.56 -25.46 -56.75
C THR A 62 -9.15 -24.61 -55.62
N TRP A 63 -10.47 -24.66 -55.46
CA TRP A 63 -11.13 -23.91 -54.38
C TRP A 63 -10.68 -24.36 -53.00
N PHE A 64 -10.62 -25.67 -52.76
CA PHE A 64 -10.16 -26.25 -51.49
C PHE A 64 -8.73 -25.81 -51.17
N THR A 65 -7.82 -25.91 -52.13
CA THR A 65 -6.41 -25.54 -51.96
C THR A 65 -6.28 -24.05 -51.62
N MET A 66 -7.07 -23.19 -52.31
CA MET A 66 -7.06 -21.75 -52.06
C MET A 66 -7.54 -21.43 -50.62
N VAL A 67 -8.60 -22.08 -50.14
CA VAL A 67 -9.10 -21.91 -48.77
C VAL A 67 -8.06 -22.36 -47.73
N VAL A 68 -7.39 -23.47 -47.93
CA VAL A 68 -6.36 -24.00 -47.02
C VAL A 68 -5.15 -23.06 -46.98
N ILE A 69 -4.63 -22.67 -48.15
CA ILE A 69 -3.44 -21.80 -48.25
C ILE A 69 -3.70 -20.43 -47.59
N THR A 70 -4.89 -19.86 -47.79
CA THR A 70 -5.22 -18.54 -47.18
C THR A 70 -5.56 -18.64 -45.69
N GLY A 71 -5.95 -19.83 -45.22
CA GLY A 71 -6.16 -20.08 -43.79
C GLY A 71 -4.87 -20.12 -42.96
N ILE A 72 -3.72 -20.49 -43.56
CA ILE A 72 -2.43 -20.56 -42.85
C ILE A 72 -1.98 -19.21 -42.29
N PRO A 73 -1.91 -18.11 -43.05
CA PRO A 73 -1.55 -16.78 -42.50
C PRO A 73 -2.50 -16.34 -41.40
N LEU A 74 -3.80 -16.58 -41.56
CA LEU A 74 -4.80 -16.24 -40.55
C LEU A 74 -4.55 -17.03 -39.25
N GLY A 75 -4.28 -18.33 -39.34
CA GLY A 75 -3.95 -19.16 -38.17
C GLY A 75 -2.69 -18.67 -37.42
N ILE A 76 -1.65 -18.26 -38.16
CA ILE A 76 -0.42 -17.68 -37.58
C ILE A 76 -0.75 -16.38 -36.86
N VAL A 77 -1.53 -15.49 -37.44
CA VAL A 77 -1.94 -14.23 -36.84
C VAL A 77 -2.77 -14.47 -35.57
N CYS A 78 -3.76 -15.37 -35.61
CA CYS A 78 -4.59 -15.70 -34.45
C CYS A 78 -3.77 -16.27 -33.27
N ASN A 79 -2.73 -17.05 -33.55
CA ASN A 79 -1.86 -17.60 -32.52
C ASN A 79 -0.89 -16.56 -31.92
N ARG A 80 -0.32 -15.71 -32.77
CA ARG A 80 0.64 -14.68 -32.31
C ARG A 80 -0.02 -13.52 -31.56
N PHE A 81 -1.27 -13.21 -31.87
CA PHE A 81 -1.93 -12.05 -31.28
C PHE A 81 -2.33 -12.27 -29.80
N GLY A 82 -2.43 -13.52 -29.33
CA GLY A 82 -2.67 -13.83 -27.90
C GLY A 82 -1.51 -13.47 -26.96
N GLU A 83 -0.32 -13.15 -27.50
CA GLU A 83 0.89 -12.87 -26.76
C GLU A 83 1.24 -11.36 -26.70
N LEU A 84 0.41 -10.48 -27.27
CA LEU A 84 0.72 -9.07 -27.44
C LEU A 84 0.10 -8.20 -26.35
N SER A 85 0.97 -7.41 -25.70
CA SER A 85 0.58 -6.31 -24.81
C SER A 85 0.10 -5.10 -25.63
N ALA A 86 -0.91 -4.39 -25.11
CA ALA A 86 -1.43 -3.16 -25.70
C ALA A 86 -0.38 -2.03 -25.81
N ASP A 87 0.72 -2.15 -25.10
CA ASP A 87 1.81 -1.17 -25.07
C ASP A 87 2.87 -1.40 -26.16
N ALA A 88 2.68 -2.44 -27.02
CA ALA A 88 3.63 -2.71 -28.09
C ALA A 88 3.60 -1.61 -29.20
N PRO A 89 4.76 -1.09 -29.65
CA PRO A 89 4.84 0.00 -30.61
C PRO A 89 4.30 -0.32 -32.01
N LYS A 90 3.91 -1.58 -32.27
CA LYS A 90 3.45 -2.08 -33.59
C LYS A 90 1.97 -2.50 -33.62
N VAL A 91 1.15 -2.10 -32.64
CA VAL A 91 -0.26 -2.54 -32.54
C VAL A 91 -1.05 -2.21 -33.80
N ASP A 92 -0.94 -0.97 -34.33
CA ASP A 92 -1.71 -0.57 -35.51
C ASP A 92 -1.32 -1.37 -36.76
N THR A 93 -0.05 -1.72 -36.92
CA THR A 93 0.42 -2.58 -38.00
C THR A 93 -0.18 -3.98 -37.90
N GLN A 94 -0.28 -4.51 -36.68
CA GLN A 94 -0.84 -5.84 -36.45
C GLN A 94 -2.36 -5.89 -36.63
N VAL A 95 -3.06 -4.82 -36.23
CA VAL A 95 -4.50 -4.68 -36.54
C VAL A 95 -4.73 -4.73 -38.06
N ARG A 96 -3.95 -3.96 -38.83
CA ARG A 96 -4.03 -3.95 -40.32
C ARG A 96 -3.67 -5.30 -40.91
N LEU A 97 -2.62 -5.96 -40.42
CA LEU A 97 -2.20 -7.27 -40.90
C LEU A 97 -3.26 -8.33 -40.61
N SER A 98 -3.88 -8.31 -39.44
CA SER A 98 -4.97 -9.22 -39.06
C SER A 98 -6.19 -9.00 -39.95
N ALA A 99 -6.57 -7.76 -40.21
CA ALA A 99 -7.68 -7.43 -41.10
C ALA A 99 -7.41 -7.86 -42.53
N LEU A 100 -6.19 -7.70 -43.06
CA LEU A 100 -5.79 -8.12 -44.40
C LEU A 100 -5.78 -9.66 -44.52
N ALA A 101 -5.17 -10.34 -43.56
CA ALA A 101 -5.15 -11.82 -43.55
C ALA A 101 -6.57 -12.39 -43.51
N TYR A 102 -7.44 -11.77 -42.73
CA TYR A 102 -8.85 -12.18 -42.64
C TYR A 102 -9.62 -11.84 -43.90
N LEU A 103 -9.38 -10.68 -44.52
CA LEU A 103 -9.99 -10.33 -45.84
C LEU A 103 -9.62 -11.33 -46.91
N VAL A 104 -8.36 -11.71 -47.03
CA VAL A 104 -7.88 -12.70 -48.03
C VAL A 104 -8.53 -14.06 -47.78
N PHE A 105 -8.60 -14.49 -46.54
CA PHE A 105 -9.26 -15.75 -46.17
C PHE A 105 -10.75 -15.72 -46.46
N THR A 106 -11.48 -14.67 -46.12
CA THR A 106 -12.92 -14.53 -46.37
C THR A 106 -13.24 -14.39 -47.86
N ALA A 107 -12.34 -13.75 -48.63
CA ALA A 107 -12.45 -13.65 -50.07
C ALA A 107 -12.28 -15.03 -50.73
N SER A 108 -11.30 -15.82 -50.28
CA SER A 108 -11.11 -17.19 -50.78
C SER A 108 -12.31 -18.11 -50.47
N TRP A 109 -12.85 -17.99 -49.28
CA TRP A 109 -14.08 -18.75 -48.94
C TRP A 109 -15.30 -18.26 -49.73
N GLY A 110 -15.51 -16.94 -49.87
CA GLY A 110 -16.59 -16.33 -50.63
C GLY A 110 -16.54 -16.68 -52.10
N SER A 111 -15.35 -17.00 -52.68
CA SER A 111 -15.21 -17.43 -54.05
C SER A 111 -15.92 -18.76 -54.36
N MET A 112 -16.50 -19.44 -53.36
CA MET A 112 -17.40 -20.58 -53.60
C MET A 112 -18.56 -20.21 -54.52
N GLY A 113 -19.05 -18.97 -54.52
CA GLY A 113 -20.05 -18.44 -55.43
C GLY A 113 -19.62 -18.46 -56.91
N ILE A 114 -18.33 -18.58 -57.21
CA ILE A 114 -17.77 -18.72 -58.56
C ILE A 114 -17.39 -20.17 -58.85
N PHE A 115 -16.62 -20.78 -57.95
CA PHE A 115 -16.05 -22.11 -58.18
C PHE A 115 -17.05 -23.25 -58.06
N LEU A 116 -18.05 -23.10 -57.16
CA LEU A 116 -19.03 -24.14 -56.86
C LEU A 116 -20.39 -23.90 -57.54
N TRP A 117 -20.51 -22.88 -58.39
CA TRP A 117 -21.71 -22.53 -59.12
C TRP A 117 -21.80 -23.37 -60.41
N ALA A 118 -22.84 -24.21 -60.53
CA ALA A 118 -23.14 -25.00 -61.72
C ALA A 118 -24.16 -24.29 -62.59
N PRO A 119 -23.88 -23.94 -63.88
CA PRO A 119 -24.71 -23.01 -64.67
C PRO A 119 -26.15 -23.41 -64.89
N SER A 120 -26.52 -24.68 -64.74
CA SER A 120 -27.83 -25.24 -65.13
C SER A 120 -28.52 -26.05 -64.04
N ASP A 121 -28.16 -25.89 -62.78
CA ASP A 121 -28.72 -26.67 -61.68
C ASP A 121 -29.20 -25.81 -60.51
N ASP A 122 -30.52 -25.66 -60.41
CA ASP A 122 -31.15 -24.79 -59.37
C ASP A 122 -30.91 -25.29 -57.95
N LEU A 123 -30.76 -26.58 -57.72
CA LEU A 123 -30.47 -27.17 -56.42
C LEU A 123 -29.07 -26.80 -55.97
N ASN A 124 -28.11 -26.87 -56.93
CA ASN A 124 -26.73 -26.35 -56.62
C ASN A 124 -26.73 -24.88 -56.26
N HIS A 125 -27.46 -24.04 -56.99
CA HIS A 125 -27.59 -22.61 -56.73
C HIS A 125 -28.13 -22.34 -55.35
N MET A 126 -29.22 -23.03 -54.95
CA MET A 126 -29.80 -22.89 -53.62
C MET A 126 -28.82 -23.28 -52.51
N MET A 127 -28.05 -24.36 -52.69
CA MET A 127 -27.04 -24.78 -51.72
C MET A 127 -25.89 -23.78 -51.57
N VAL A 128 -25.40 -23.21 -52.66
CA VAL A 128 -24.35 -22.17 -52.61
C VAL A 128 -24.85 -20.92 -51.91
N ILE A 129 -26.05 -20.44 -52.24
CA ILE A 129 -26.66 -19.27 -51.61
C ILE A 129 -26.85 -19.50 -50.11
N MET A 130 -27.36 -20.65 -49.70
CA MET A 130 -27.56 -21.04 -48.32
C MET A 130 -26.23 -21.07 -47.53
N LEU A 131 -25.17 -21.67 -48.09
CA LEU A 131 -23.85 -21.70 -47.48
C LEU A 131 -23.25 -20.32 -47.32
N LEU A 132 -23.37 -19.44 -48.33
CA LEU A 132 -22.92 -18.05 -48.26
C LEU A 132 -23.71 -17.28 -47.20
N ALA A 133 -25.03 -17.43 -47.11
CA ALA A 133 -25.84 -16.79 -46.09
C ALA A 133 -25.46 -17.26 -44.67
N CYS A 134 -25.26 -18.58 -44.48
CA CYS A 134 -24.79 -19.15 -43.22
C CYS A 134 -23.40 -18.61 -42.81
N THR A 135 -22.50 -18.42 -43.77
CA THR A 135 -21.17 -17.83 -43.47
C THR A 135 -21.25 -16.37 -43.07
N VAL A 136 -22.12 -15.57 -43.71
CA VAL A 136 -22.38 -14.16 -43.27
C VAL A 136 -22.88 -14.11 -41.82
N ALA A 137 -23.88 -14.96 -41.50
CA ALA A 137 -24.44 -15.00 -40.12
C ALA A 137 -23.39 -15.44 -39.08
N GLY A 138 -22.70 -16.55 -39.35
CA GLY A 138 -21.68 -17.11 -38.46
C GLY A 138 -20.52 -16.14 -38.19
N ASN A 139 -20.06 -15.45 -39.22
CA ASN A 139 -18.99 -14.43 -39.05
C ASN A 139 -19.42 -13.23 -38.24
N GLY A 140 -20.66 -12.79 -38.38
CA GLY A 140 -21.18 -11.69 -37.53
C GLY A 140 -21.07 -12.01 -36.05
N ALA A 141 -21.30 -13.24 -35.64
CA ALA A 141 -21.17 -13.71 -34.26
C ALA A 141 -19.69 -13.85 -33.82
N LEU A 142 -18.84 -14.42 -34.70
CA LEU A 142 -17.43 -14.72 -34.38
C LEU A 142 -16.57 -13.46 -34.24
N VAL A 143 -16.68 -12.55 -35.19
CA VAL A 143 -15.80 -11.36 -35.27
C VAL A 143 -16.50 -10.05 -34.88
N GLY A 144 -17.73 -10.12 -34.36
CA GLY A 144 -18.60 -8.99 -34.05
C GLY A 144 -17.95 -7.97 -33.07
N ALA A 145 -16.97 -8.39 -32.30
CA ALA A 145 -16.22 -7.50 -31.40
C ALA A 145 -15.26 -6.54 -32.14
N SER A 146 -14.86 -6.82 -33.40
CA SER A 146 -13.90 -6.02 -34.18
C SER A 146 -14.53 -5.46 -35.45
N ARG A 147 -14.59 -4.12 -35.58
CA ARG A 147 -15.09 -3.45 -36.80
C ARG A 147 -14.28 -3.76 -38.04
N ALA A 148 -12.95 -3.88 -37.92
CA ALA A 148 -12.07 -4.15 -39.05
C ALA A 148 -12.33 -5.54 -39.66
N LEU A 149 -12.47 -6.56 -38.81
CA LEU A 149 -12.76 -7.92 -39.25
C LEU A 149 -14.21 -8.05 -39.80
N LEU A 150 -15.19 -7.39 -39.14
CA LEU A 150 -16.57 -7.33 -39.66
C LEU A 150 -16.62 -6.70 -41.06
N GLY A 151 -15.95 -5.57 -41.28
CA GLY A 151 -15.90 -4.92 -42.60
C GLY A 151 -15.29 -5.83 -43.66
N ALA A 152 -14.21 -6.53 -43.36
CA ALA A 152 -13.58 -7.50 -44.25
C ALA A 152 -14.50 -8.63 -44.63
N SER A 153 -15.23 -9.20 -43.66
CA SER A 153 -16.16 -10.32 -43.92
C SER A 153 -17.38 -9.92 -44.76
N TYR A 154 -17.99 -8.76 -44.42
CA TYR A 154 -19.16 -8.30 -45.20
C TYR A 154 -18.79 -7.88 -46.61
N LEU A 155 -17.59 -7.29 -46.81
CA LEU A 155 -17.10 -7.01 -48.17
C LEU A 155 -16.97 -8.28 -49.00
N SER A 156 -16.36 -9.33 -48.47
CA SER A 156 -16.07 -10.56 -49.20
C SER A 156 -17.32 -11.42 -49.39
N TYR A 157 -17.97 -11.84 -48.29
CA TYR A 157 -19.14 -12.74 -48.35
C TYR A 157 -20.37 -12.02 -48.85
N GLY A 158 -20.53 -10.72 -48.54
CA GLY A 158 -21.64 -9.94 -49.02
C GLY A 158 -21.63 -9.77 -50.53
N LEU A 159 -20.45 -9.41 -51.09
CA LEU A 159 -20.30 -9.35 -52.53
C LEU A 159 -20.56 -10.72 -53.17
N ALA A 160 -20.02 -11.80 -52.63
CA ALA A 160 -20.28 -13.15 -53.14
C ALA A 160 -21.77 -13.51 -53.11
N LEU A 161 -22.46 -13.23 -52.01
CA LEU A 161 -23.90 -13.53 -51.87
C LEU A 161 -24.79 -12.70 -52.80
N ILE A 162 -24.41 -11.44 -53.11
CA ILE A 162 -25.15 -10.58 -54.05
C ILE A 162 -24.87 -10.97 -55.53
N LEU A 163 -23.59 -11.21 -55.84
CA LEU A 163 -23.17 -11.37 -57.24
C LEU A 163 -23.37 -12.81 -57.78
N SER A 164 -23.30 -13.85 -56.90
CA SER A 164 -23.44 -15.23 -57.39
C SER A 164 -24.76 -15.52 -58.08
N PRO A 165 -25.94 -15.09 -57.54
CA PRO A 165 -27.21 -15.32 -58.23
C PRO A 165 -27.30 -14.66 -59.60
N LEU A 166 -26.69 -13.48 -59.77
CA LEU A 166 -26.74 -12.76 -61.04
C LEU A 166 -26.08 -13.49 -62.22
N GLN A 167 -25.26 -14.50 -61.96
CA GLN A 167 -24.63 -15.33 -62.98
C GLN A 167 -25.65 -16.17 -63.81
N SER A 168 -26.77 -16.53 -63.17
CA SER A 168 -27.82 -17.35 -63.86
C SER A 168 -28.84 -16.49 -64.60
N GLY A 169 -28.93 -15.18 -64.32
CA GLY A 169 -29.90 -14.27 -64.93
C GLY A 169 -31.34 -14.56 -64.57
N GLY A 170 -32.23 -13.62 -64.97
CA GLY A 170 -33.66 -13.74 -64.78
C GLY A 170 -34.21 -13.17 -63.48
N VAL A 171 -35.52 -12.85 -63.49
CA VAL A 171 -36.20 -12.13 -62.43
C VAL A 171 -36.10 -12.80 -61.06
N LEU A 172 -36.08 -14.14 -61.01
CA LEU A 172 -35.91 -14.88 -59.73
C LEU A 172 -34.56 -14.60 -59.08
N TYR A 173 -33.46 -14.66 -59.83
CA TYR A 173 -32.13 -14.49 -59.30
C TYR A 173 -31.80 -13.00 -58.98
N GLU A 174 -32.39 -12.06 -59.75
CA GLU A 174 -32.37 -10.63 -59.44
C GLU A 174 -33.07 -10.37 -58.09
N GLY A 175 -34.27 -11.00 -57.90
CA GLY A 175 -34.98 -10.91 -56.64
C GLY A 175 -34.18 -11.46 -55.44
N ILE A 176 -33.50 -12.60 -55.62
CA ILE A 176 -32.61 -13.20 -54.60
C ILE A 176 -31.48 -12.23 -54.27
N SER A 177 -30.87 -11.55 -55.24
CA SER A 177 -29.80 -10.58 -55.00
C SER A 177 -30.28 -9.35 -54.20
N VAL A 178 -31.52 -8.89 -54.44
CA VAL A 178 -32.16 -7.83 -53.63
C VAL A 178 -32.38 -8.32 -52.18
N LEU A 179 -32.88 -9.53 -52.00
CA LEU A 179 -33.04 -10.15 -50.67
C LEU A 179 -31.69 -10.29 -49.96
N ALA A 180 -30.62 -10.61 -50.68
CA ALA A 180 -29.26 -10.69 -50.12
C ALA A 180 -28.79 -9.35 -49.59
N ILE A 181 -29.08 -8.25 -50.27
CA ILE A 181 -28.76 -6.89 -49.78
C ILE A 181 -29.49 -6.60 -48.43
N LEU A 182 -30.79 -6.88 -48.37
CA LEU A 182 -31.59 -6.70 -47.13
C LEU A 182 -31.06 -7.57 -46.00
N TYR A 183 -30.72 -8.81 -46.32
CA TYR A 183 -30.16 -9.75 -45.36
C TYR A 183 -28.79 -9.25 -44.79
N ILE A 184 -27.91 -8.79 -45.67
CA ILE A 184 -26.60 -8.21 -45.25
C ILE A 184 -26.80 -6.99 -44.38
N ALA A 185 -27.73 -6.07 -44.74
CA ALA A 185 -28.06 -4.93 -43.93
C ALA A 185 -28.54 -5.30 -42.52
N TYR A 186 -29.43 -6.31 -42.45
CA TYR A 186 -29.91 -6.86 -41.18
C TYR A 186 -28.76 -7.48 -40.34
N MET A 187 -27.89 -8.26 -40.95
CA MET A 187 -26.75 -8.88 -40.29
C MET A 187 -25.74 -7.82 -39.82
N ALA A 188 -25.52 -6.76 -40.61
CA ALA A 188 -24.67 -5.65 -40.19
C ALA A 188 -25.25 -4.89 -38.96
N PHE A 189 -26.57 -4.72 -38.92
CA PHE A 189 -27.27 -4.16 -37.77
C PHE A 189 -27.11 -5.05 -36.54
N MET A 190 -27.32 -6.34 -36.63
CA MET A 190 -27.12 -7.30 -35.55
C MET A 190 -25.69 -7.32 -35.04
N SER A 191 -24.70 -7.35 -35.92
CA SER A 191 -23.28 -7.29 -35.58
C SER A 191 -22.86 -5.99 -34.89
N ARG A 192 -23.53 -4.89 -35.27
CA ARG A 192 -23.33 -3.61 -34.56
C ARG A 192 -23.77 -3.72 -33.08
N GLN A 193 -24.86 -4.43 -32.79
CA GLN A 193 -25.31 -4.64 -31.40
C GLN A 193 -24.29 -5.50 -30.62
N ILE A 194 -23.77 -6.56 -31.24
CA ILE A 194 -22.71 -7.39 -30.64
C ILE A 194 -21.46 -6.54 -30.34
N TYR A 195 -21.03 -5.71 -31.30
CA TYR A 195 -19.90 -4.81 -31.11
C TYR A 195 -20.11 -3.84 -29.93
N LEU A 196 -21.27 -3.21 -29.83
CA LEU A 196 -21.58 -2.26 -28.77
C LEU A 196 -21.63 -2.96 -27.40
N THR A 197 -22.19 -4.17 -27.35
CA THR A 197 -22.26 -4.96 -26.12
C THR A 197 -20.86 -5.40 -25.67
N ALA A 198 -20.02 -5.91 -26.57
CA ALA A 198 -18.65 -6.29 -26.28
C ALA A 198 -17.84 -5.08 -25.76
N ARG A 199 -18.00 -3.92 -26.42
CA ARG A 199 -17.37 -2.68 -25.99
C ARG A 199 -17.80 -2.26 -24.58
N LYS A 200 -19.10 -2.31 -24.27
CA LYS A 200 -19.65 -1.98 -22.96
C LYS A 200 -19.13 -2.92 -21.87
N MET A 201 -19.08 -4.22 -22.16
CA MET A 201 -18.54 -5.21 -21.22
C MET A 201 -17.07 -4.96 -20.88
N LEU A 202 -16.24 -4.65 -21.88
CA LEU A 202 -14.84 -4.33 -21.67
C LEU A 202 -14.65 -3.07 -20.83
N LEU A 203 -15.41 -1.99 -21.12
CA LEU A 203 -15.36 -0.77 -20.34
C LEU A 203 -15.75 -1.02 -18.89
N LEU A 204 -16.84 -1.75 -18.63
CA LEU A 204 -17.25 -2.11 -17.27
C LEU A 204 -16.20 -2.96 -16.54
N ARG A 205 -15.47 -3.81 -17.26
CA ARG A 205 -14.38 -4.59 -16.68
C ARG A 205 -13.21 -3.70 -16.25
N TYR A 206 -12.85 -2.69 -17.05
CA TYR A 206 -11.81 -1.72 -16.67
C TYR A 206 -12.21 -0.90 -15.45
N ASP A 207 -13.43 -0.35 -15.45
CA ASP A 207 -13.93 0.44 -14.32
C ASP A 207 -13.98 -0.40 -13.03
N LYS A 208 -14.41 -1.66 -13.13
CA LYS A 208 -14.40 -2.60 -12.00
C LYS A 208 -12.99 -2.84 -11.45
N ASN A 209 -12.01 -3.05 -12.33
CA ASN A 209 -10.63 -3.30 -11.90
C ASN A 209 -10.01 -2.06 -11.22
N ASP A 210 -10.25 -0.86 -11.77
CA ASP A 210 -9.81 0.41 -11.17
C ASP A 210 -10.45 0.63 -9.79
N LEU A 211 -11.75 0.33 -9.64
CA LEU A 211 -12.43 0.40 -8.35
C LEU A 211 -11.89 -0.60 -7.32
N ILE A 212 -11.59 -1.83 -7.75
CA ILE A 212 -10.98 -2.85 -6.86
C ILE A 212 -9.61 -2.38 -6.37
N GLU A 213 -8.78 -1.82 -7.24
CA GLU A 213 -7.46 -1.31 -6.87
C GLU A 213 -7.56 -0.14 -5.88
N LYS A 214 -8.45 0.83 -6.14
CA LYS A 214 -8.71 1.95 -5.24
C LYS A 214 -9.23 1.49 -3.88
N LEU A 215 -10.15 0.52 -3.87
CA LEU A 215 -10.70 -0.04 -2.64
C LEU A 215 -9.62 -0.76 -1.83
N ALA A 216 -8.76 -1.56 -2.48
CA ALA A 216 -7.67 -2.26 -1.82
C ALA A 216 -6.68 -1.28 -1.17
N LYS A 217 -6.33 -0.19 -1.87
CA LYS A 217 -5.46 0.86 -1.35
C LYS A 217 -6.09 1.57 -0.14
N SER A 218 -7.33 2.02 -0.28
CA SER A 218 -8.05 2.71 0.81
C SER A 218 -8.23 1.81 2.04
N LYS A 219 -8.48 0.51 1.83
CA LYS A 219 -8.56 -0.46 2.93
C LYS A 219 -7.22 -0.60 3.65
N ALA A 220 -6.11 -0.74 2.93
CA ALA A 220 -4.78 -0.85 3.53
C ALA A 220 -4.42 0.39 4.35
N GLU A 221 -4.73 1.60 3.85
CA GLU A 221 -4.53 2.86 4.59
C GLU A 221 -5.39 2.91 5.87
N SER A 222 -6.66 2.47 5.79
CA SER A 222 -7.56 2.41 6.94
C SER A 222 -7.11 1.39 7.99
N ASP A 223 -6.64 0.21 7.57
CA ASP A 223 -6.15 -0.84 8.48
C ASP A 223 -4.89 -0.37 9.22
N THR A 224 -3.94 0.29 8.54
CA THR A 224 -2.74 0.86 9.18
C THR A 224 -3.10 1.97 10.18
N ALA A 225 -4.01 2.88 9.84
CA ALA A 225 -4.46 3.93 10.75
C ALA A 225 -5.16 3.35 11.99
N ARG A 226 -5.96 2.29 11.81
CA ARG A 226 -6.63 1.58 12.91
C ARG A 226 -5.61 0.91 13.84
N GLU A 227 -4.61 0.21 13.30
CA GLU A 227 -3.57 -0.43 14.11
C GLU A 227 -2.79 0.60 14.96
N GLN A 228 -2.47 1.75 14.37
CA GLN A 228 -1.81 2.84 15.09
C GLN A 228 -2.69 3.40 16.22
N ALA A 229 -3.98 3.63 15.95
CA ALA A 229 -4.93 4.12 16.94
C ALA A 229 -5.13 3.11 18.09
N GLU A 230 -5.23 1.80 17.78
CA GLU A 230 -5.33 0.74 18.78
C GLU A 230 -4.05 0.62 19.63
N ALA A 231 -2.87 0.76 19.01
CA ALA A 231 -1.60 0.75 19.73
C ALA A 231 -1.50 1.95 20.68
N ALA A 232 -1.84 3.16 20.23
CA ALA A 232 -1.88 4.36 21.06
C ALA A 232 -2.89 4.24 22.22
N SER A 233 -4.09 3.69 21.95
CA SER A 233 -5.11 3.45 22.98
C SER A 233 -4.64 2.45 24.04
N ARG A 234 -3.97 1.37 23.63
CA ARG A 234 -3.39 0.38 24.57
C ARG A 234 -2.29 0.99 25.42
N ALA A 235 -1.38 1.76 24.81
CA ALA A 235 -0.33 2.46 25.55
C ALA A 235 -0.90 3.44 26.57
N LYS A 236 -1.94 4.21 26.21
CA LYS A 236 -2.65 5.13 27.12
C LYS A 236 -3.31 4.39 28.29
N SER A 237 -3.97 3.26 28.01
CA SER A 237 -4.61 2.45 29.06
C SER A 237 -3.59 1.87 30.04
N GLN A 238 -2.46 1.35 29.53
CA GLN A 238 -1.36 0.87 30.36
C GLN A 238 -0.74 1.98 31.21
N PHE A 239 -0.57 3.16 30.64
CA PHE A 239 -0.10 4.35 31.35
C PHE A 239 -1.01 4.69 32.55
N LEU A 240 -2.33 4.77 32.35
CA LEU A 240 -3.30 5.04 33.41
C LEU A 240 -3.33 3.95 34.49
N ALA A 241 -3.19 2.68 34.08
CA ALA A 241 -3.13 1.57 35.04
C ALA A 241 -1.88 1.66 35.92
N ASN A 242 -0.72 1.99 35.33
CA ASN A 242 0.53 2.15 36.05
C ASN A 242 0.47 3.34 37.05
N ILE A 243 -0.05 4.51 36.61
CA ILE A 243 -0.30 5.65 37.49
C ILE A 243 -1.14 5.25 38.69
N SER A 244 -2.27 4.58 38.44
CA SER A 244 -3.18 4.17 39.52
C SER A 244 -2.50 3.26 40.54
N HIS A 245 -1.63 2.35 40.08
CA HIS A 245 -0.87 1.47 40.96
C HIS A 245 0.16 2.23 41.79
N GLU A 246 0.96 3.10 41.15
CA GLU A 246 2.01 3.87 41.79
C GLU A 246 1.48 4.94 42.78
N LEU A 247 0.28 5.48 42.55
CA LEU A 247 -0.41 6.34 43.49
C LEU A 247 -0.99 5.58 44.68
N ARG A 248 -1.52 4.39 44.46
CA ARG A 248 -2.18 3.61 45.51
C ARG A 248 -1.20 3.13 46.58
N THR A 249 0.02 2.77 46.24
CA THR A 249 1.01 2.22 47.17
C THR A 249 1.36 3.20 48.30
N PRO A 250 1.84 4.43 48.02
CA PRO A 250 2.13 5.42 49.08
C PRO A 250 0.89 5.90 49.83
N LEU A 251 -0.28 5.97 49.17
CA LEU A 251 -1.53 6.32 49.78
C LEU A 251 -1.96 5.31 50.83
N ASN A 252 -1.89 4.01 50.51
CA ASN A 252 -2.20 2.93 51.44
C ASN A 252 -1.22 2.92 52.61
N ALA A 253 0.06 3.25 52.41
CA ALA A 253 1.03 3.38 53.47
C ALA A 253 0.67 4.53 54.42
N ILE A 254 0.29 5.72 53.89
CA ILE A 254 -0.18 6.85 54.69
C ILE A 254 -1.40 6.46 55.52
N LEU A 255 -2.41 5.86 54.93
CA LEU A 255 -3.63 5.46 55.59
C LEU A 255 -3.33 4.41 56.67
N GLY A 256 -2.59 3.35 56.33
CA GLY A 256 -2.26 2.28 57.28
C GLY A 256 -1.48 2.73 58.49
N PHE A 257 -0.42 3.56 58.29
CA PHE A 257 0.32 4.10 59.42
C PHE A 257 -0.49 5.12 60.24
N SER A 258 -1.36 5.89 59.59
CA SER A 258 -2.31 6.79 60.27
C SER A 258 -3.29 6.02 61.16
N GLU A 259 -3.85 4.89 60.63
CA GLU A 259 -4.72 3.98 61.39
C GLU A 259 -3.98 3.38 62.57
N MET A 260 -2.72 2.99 62.41
CA MET A 260 -1.89 2.43 63.50
C MET A 260 -1.68 3.44 64.62
N ILE A 261 -1.49 4.74 64.30
CA ILE A 261 -1.39 5.83 65.29
C ILE A 261 -2.73 6.05 65.97
N THR A 262 -3.87 5.99 65.30
CA THR A 262 -5.18 6.29 65.85
C THR A 262 -5.80 5.11 66.63
N SER A 263 -5.43 3.84 66.33
CA SER A 263 -6.00 2.62 66.91
C SER A 263 -5.65 2.39 68.39
N ARG A 264 -4.89 3.23 69.03
CA ARG A 264 -4.41 3.13 70.41
C ARG A 264 -3.64 1.83 70.77
N VAL A 265 -3.36 0.98 69.80
CA VAL A 265 -2.60 -0.27 70.02
C VAL A 265 -1.21 -0.01 70.59
N PHE A 266 -0.67 1.16 70.30
CA PHE A 266 0.65 1.62 70.73
C PHE A 266 0.58 2.92 71.56
N ALA A 267 -0.55 3.23 72.22
CA ALA A 267 -0.82 4.51 72.89
C ALA A 267 0.25 4.95 73.90
N SER A 268 0.97 3.98 74.50
CA SER A 268 2.09 4.24 75.44
C SER A 268 3.48 4.25 74.83
N ASN A 269 3.63 4.02 73.48
CA ASN A 269 4.92 3.95 72.84
C ASN A 269 5.15 5.17 71.89
N LEU A 270 5.65 6.25 72.44
CA LEU A 270 5.91 7.50 71.73
C LEU A 270 6.91 7.32 70.59
N GLN A 271 7.85 6.36 70.72
CA GLN A 271 8.84 6.07 69.70
C GLN A 271 8.22 5.45 68.44
N LYS A 272 7.21 4.55 68.61
CA LYS A 272 6.44 3.99 67.50
C LYS A 272 5.58 5.05 66.82
N HIS A 273 5.00 5.99 67.54
CA HIS A 273 4.27 7.09 66.95
C HIS A 273 5.18 7.97 66.06
N HIS A 274 6.41 8.24 66.56
CA HIS A 274 7.41 9.02 65.77
C HIS A 274 7.85 8.29 64.49
N GLU A 275 8.06 6.95 64.61
CA GLU A 275 8.39 6.11 63.48
C GLU A 275 7.29 6.13 62.43
N TYR A 276 6.02 5.90 62.80
CA TYR A 276 4.86 5.90 61.88
C TYR A 276 4.60 7.30 61.26
N ALA A 277 4.73 8.37 62.07
CA ALA A 277 4.65 9.72 61.52
C ALA A 277 5.76 10.03 60.48
N GLY A 278 6.97 9.52 60.71
CA GLY A 278 8.07 9.57 59.75
C GLY A 278 7.74 8.85 58.44
N LEU A 279 7.17 7.65 58.54
CA LEU A 279 6.76 6.84 57.35
C LEU A 279 5.62 7.50 56.60
N ILE A 280 4.65 8.12 57.28
CA ILE A 280 3.60 8.94 56.65
C ILE A 280 4.22 10.14 55.89
N HIS A 281 5.16 10.84 56.51
CA HIS A 281 5.83 11.98 55.87
C HIS A 281 6.59 11.55 54.60
N VAL A 282 7.38 10.46 54.65
CA VAL A 282 8.12 9.92 53.53
C VAL A 282 7.17 9.51 52.39
N SER A 283 6.10 8.79 52.70
CA SER A 283 5.09 8.36 51.74
C SER A 283 4.35 9.53 51.09
N GLY A 284 4.01 10.56 51.90
CA GLY A 284 3.39 11.80 51.41
C GLY A 284 4.29 12.59 50.48
N PHE A 285 5.58 12.70 50.82
CA PHE A 285 6.57 13.35 49.95
C PHE A 285 6.77 12.60 48.64
N HIS A 286 6.82 11.28 48.71
CA HIS A 286 6.90 10.42 47.51
C HIS A 286 5.67 10.59 46.59
N LEU A 287 4.47 10.65 47.17
CA LEU A 287 3.21 10.87 46.43
C LEU A 287 3.20 12.24 45.74
N LEU A 288 3.65 13.31 46.47
CA LEU A 288 3.74 14.66 45.90
C LEU A 288 4.72 14.72 44.71
N THR A 289 5.88 14.07 44.85
CA THR A 289 6.89 13.98 43.79
C THR A 289 6.30 13.30 42.55
N LEU A 290 5.60 12.17 42.73
CA LEU A 290 4.99 11.42 41.66
C LEU A 290 3.89 12.21 40.93
N ILE A 291 3.05 12.96 41.67
CA ILE A 291 2.05 13.87 41.10
C ILE A 291 2.72 14.97 40.25
N ASN A 292 3.76 15.57 40.74
CA ASN A 292 4.50 16.59 40.00
C ASN A 292 5.16 16.03 38.74
N ASP A 293 5.77 14.84 38.82
CA ASP A 293 6.37 14.15 37.66
C ASP A 293 5.31 13.85 36.58
N ILE A 294 4.09 13.42 36.97
CA ILE A 294 2.99 13.22 36.04
C ILE A 294 2.52 14.51 35.39
N LEU A 295 2.40 15.59 36.15
CA LEU A 295 2.01 16.91 35.63
C LEU A 295 3.06 17.46 34.65
N ASP A 296 4.33 17.30 34.98
CA ASP A 296 5.44 17.74 34.15
C ASP A 296 5.45 16.93 32.83
N LEU A 297 5.31 15.60 32.89
CA LEU A 297 5.22 14.75 31.71
C LEU A 297 4.01 15.11 30.84
N ALA A 298 2.84 15.36 31.45
CA ALA A 298 1.64 15.76 30.70
C ALA A 298 1.82 17.09 29.96
N LYS A 299 2.53 18.10 30.58
CA LYS A 299 2.85 19.34 29.89
C LYS A 299 3.82 19.14 28.73
N ILE A 300 4.82 18.27 28.91
CA ILE A 300 5.80 17.93 27.85
C ILE A 300 5.09 17.25 26.69
N GLU A 301 4.29 16.21 26.95
CA GLU A 301 3.55 15.47 25.90
C GLU A 301 2.54 16.35 25.13
N ALA A 302 1.90 17.30 25.82
CA ALA A 302 0.99 18.26 25.19
C ALA A 302 1.72 19.39 24.42
N GLY A 303 3.05 19.42 24.42
CA GLY A 303 3.82 20.54 23.84
C GLY A 303 3.56 21.88 24.52
N SER A 304 2.98 21.86 25.73
CA SER A 304 2.59 23.04 26.49
C SER A 304 3.64 23.48 27.52
N TRP A 305 4.81 22.83 27.52
CA TRP A 305 5.92 23.24 28.36
C TRP A 305 6.53 24.56 27.85
N THR A 306 6.32 25.66 28.58
CA THR A 306 6.89 26.96 28.24
C THR A 306 8.27 27.11 28.91
N LEU A 307 9.33 27.19 28.09
CA LEU A 307 10.68 27.46 28.57
C LEU A 307 10.83 28.95 28.90
N ASN A 308 11.48 29.23 30.00
CA ASN A 308 11.92 30.58 30.36
C ASN A 308 13.45 30.67 30.21
N GLU A 309 13.88 30.69 28.96
CA GLU A 309 15.27 30.63 28.55
C GLU A 309 15.98 31.97 28.80
N ARG A 310 17.20 31.88 29.28
CA ARG A 310 18.11 33.03 29.52
C ARG A 310 19.55 32.56 29.50
N ASP A 311 20.47 33.50 29.34
CA ASP A 311 21.89 33.23 29.53
C ASP A 311 22.14 32.77 30.96
N PHE A 312 22.73 31.59 31.09
CA PHE A 312 22.83 30.89 32.36
C PHE A 312 24.20 30.21 32.54
N ASP A 313 24.79 30.37 33.75
CA ASP A 313 26.01 29.65 34.13
C ASP A 313 25.67 28.25 34.65
N LEU A 314 25.97 27.25 33.83
CA LEU A 314 25.71 25.85 34.15
C LEU A 314 26.47 25.36 35.40
N ARG A 315 27.62 25.94 35.68
CA ARG A 315 28.45 25.59 36.85
C ARG A 315 27.71 25.83 38.16
N GLY A 316 27.01 26.96 38.27
CA GLY A 316 26.19 27.28 39.43
C GLY A 316 25.07 26.25 39.66
N ALA A 317 24.36 25.87 38.59
CA ALA A 317 23.31 24.85 38.70
C ALA A 317 23.84 23.49 39.12
N ILE A 318 25.00 23.09 38.60
CA ILE A 318 25.66 21.85 38.98
C ILE A 318 26.02 21.88 40.47
N ALA A 319 26.62 22.95 40.94
CA ALA A 319 27.01 23.10 42.35
C ALA A 319 25.78 23.03 43.27
N ASP A 320 24.69 23.74 42.91
CA ASP A 320 23.42 23.69 43.64
C ASP A 320 22.82 22.26 43.68
N ALA A 321 22.77 21.59 42.53
CA ALA A 321 22.25 20.23 42.44
C ALA A 321 23.09 19.25 43.27
N CYS A 322 24.42 19.33 43.21
CA CYS A 322 25.33 18.53 44.02
C CYS A 322 25.14 18.77 45.52
N THR A 323 24.96 20.03 45.93
CA THR A 323 24.69 20.40 47.34
C THR A 323 23.37 19.79 47.83
N MET A 324 22.32 19.85 46.99
CA MET A 324 20.99 19.27 47.33
C MET A 324 21.00 17.76 47.51
N VAL A 325 21.80 17.03 46.73
CA VAL A 325 21.88 15.56 46.83
C VAL A 325 22.93 15.08 47.82
N GLY A 326 23.77 15.95 48.35
CA GLY A 326 24.84 15.63 49.30
C GLY A 326 24.44 14.73 50.46
N PRO A 327 23.35 15.00 51.19
CA PRO A 327 22.86 14.13 52.26
C PRO A 327 22.47 12.72 51.80
N ARG A 328 21.94 12.60 50.57
CA ARG A 328 21.60 11.29 49.96
C ARG A 328 22.83 10.53 49.54
N VAL A 329 23.83 11.18 48.99
CA VAL A 329 25.14 10.59 48.64
C VAL A 329 25.81 10.03 49.89
N ALA A 330 25.85 10.81 50.99
CA ALA A 330 26.40 10.34 52.25
C ALA A 330 25.66 9.15 52.83
N ALA A 331 24.33 9.14 52.77
CA ALA A 331 23.50 8.01 53.23
C ALA A 331 23.66 6.76 52.39
N ALA A 332 23.88 6.90 51.06
CA ALA A 332 24.14 5.79 50.14
C ALA A 332 25.60 5.28 50.25
N GLY A 333 26.49 6.00 50.87
CA GLY A 333 27.91 5.65 50.98
C GLY A 333 28.67 5.70 49.65
N CYS A 334 28.21 6.54 48.70
CA CYS A 334 28.88 6.76 47.43
C CYS A 334 29.81 7.99 47.49
N GLU A 335 30.73 8.11 46.55
CA GLU A 335 31.55 9.27 46.33
C GLU A 335 30.96 10.16 45.22
N LEU A 336 30.75 11.44 45.44
CA LEU A 336 30.29 12.41 44.45
C LEU A 336 31.49 13.23 43.93
N ARG A 337 31.75 13.14 42.63
CA ARG A 337 32.81 13.90 41.95
C ARG A 337 32.23 14.87 40.92
N THR A 338 32.93 15.99 40.72
CA THR A 338 32.60 16.97 39.68
C THR A 338 33.74 17.12 38.70
N ASP A 339 33.50 16.89 37.42
CA ASP A 339 34.43 17.06 36.31
C ASP A 339 33.89 18.16 35.38
N VAL A 340 33.91 19.39 35.84
CA VAL A 340 33.33 20.53 35.15
C VAL A 340 34.46 21.45 34.70
N LYS A 341 34.54 21.71 33.39
CA LYS A 341 35.57 22.59 32.82
C LYS A 341 35.44 24.01 33.38
N PRO A 342 36.52 24.63 33.89
CA PRO A 342 36.45 25.97 34.51
C PRO A 342 35.97 27.09 33.57
N THR A 343 36.20 26.90 32.24
CA THR A 343 35.93 27.89 31.18
C THR A 343 34.70 27.52 30.34
N LEU A 344 33.62 27.01 30.96
CA LEU A 344 32.38 26.73 30.21
C LEU A 344 31.73 28.05 29.75
N PRO A 345 31.21 28.08 28.50
CA PRO A 345 30.42 29.22 28.04
C PRO A 345 29.08 29.29 28.77
N LEU A 346 28.48 30.49 28.78
CA LEU A 346 27.06 30.61 29.14
C LEU A 346 26.20 29.82 28.16
N VAL A 347 25.17 29.16 28.67
CA VAL A 347 24.19 28.42 27.84
C VAL A 347 22.86 29.15 27.88
N TYR A 348 22.17 29.24 26.72
CA TYR A 348 20.85 29.84 26.65
C TYR A 348 19.81 28.74 26.93
N CYS A 349 19.25 28.72 28.14
CA CYS A 349 18.36 27.67 28.59
C CYS A 349 17.46 28.11 29.75
N ASP A 350 16.47 27.28 30.11
CA ASP A 350 15.68 27.47 31.34
C ASP A 350 16.41 26.85 32.55
N PRO A 351 16.87 27.66 33.52
CA PRO A 351 17.59 27.16 34.70
C PRO A 351 16.79 26.16 35.54
N ARG A 352 15.45 26.26 35.56
CA ARG A 352 14.60 25.33 36.32
C ARG A 352 14.59 23.94 35.66
N ALA A 353 14.46 23.92 34.35
CA ALA A 353 14.49 22.66 33.57
C ALA A 353 15.87 21.99 33.69
N ILE A 354 16.95 22.74 33.57
CA ILE A 354 18.31 22.23 33.77
C ILE A 354 18.52 21.66 35.17
N LYS A 355 18.04 22.33 36.21
CA LYS A 355 18.08 21.83 37.58
C LYS A 355 17.30 20.53 37.73
N GLN A 356 16.12 20.43 37.15
CA GLN A 356 15.29 19.21 37.15
C GLN A 356 16.01 18.06 36.44
N ILE A 357 16.67 18.33 35.32
CA ILE A 357 17.48 17.31 34.58
C ILE A 357 18.56 16.74 35.50
N PHE A 358 19.37 17.64 36.16
CA PHE A 358 20.42 17.16 37.05
C PHE A 358 19.90 16.40 38.26
N LEU A 359 18.82 16.85 38.88
CA LEU A 359 18.22 16.17 40.04
C LEU A 359 17.70 14.75 39.65
N ASN A 360 17.08 14.62 38.51
CA ASN A 360 16.61 13.32 38.02
C ASN A 360 17.78 12.37 37.68
N LEU A 361 18.82 12.87 37.00
CA LEU A 361 20.00 12.07 36.68
C LEU A 361 20.77 11.67 37.93
N LEU A 362 21.01 12.59 38.82
CA LEU A 362 21.72 12.35 40.08
C LEU A 362 20.96 11.40 41.02
N SER A 363 19.63 11.59 41.13
CA SER A 363 18.79 10.65 41.91
C SER A 363 18.90 9.23 41.41
N ASN A 364 18.87 9.02 40.11
CA ASN A 364 19.03 7.69 39.48
C ASN A 364 20.46 7.15 39.73
N ALA A 365 21.49 7.95 39.49
CA ALA A 365 22.89 7.55 39.70
C ALA A 365 23.15 7.10 41.15
N ILE A 366 22.71 7.89 42.14
CA ILE A 366 22.86 7.57 43.55
C ILE A 366 22.12 6.28 43.91
N LYS A 367 20.92 6.09 43.39
CA LYS A 367 20.09 4.95 43.67
C LYS A 367 20.70 3.61 43.16
N PHE A 368 21.33 3.64 41.97
CA PHE A 368 21.86 2.43 41.35
C PHE A 368 23.36 2.22 41.55
N THR A 369 24.03 3.13 42.21
CA THR A 369 25.44 3.00 42.56
C THR A 369 25.59 2.27 43.93
N PRO A 370 26.32 1.14 43.99
CA PRO A 370 26.54 0.43 45.25
C PRO A 370 27.41 1.26 46.19
N GLN A 371 27.40 0.90 47.48
CA GLN A 371 28.25 1.51 48.51
C GLN A 371 29.74 1.46 48.09
N GLY A 372 30.47 2.56 48.23
CA GLY A 372 31.84 2.69 47.77
C GLY A 372 32.02 3.03 46.29
N GLY A 373 30.91 3.07 45.50
CA GLY A 373 30.93 3.48 44.10
C GLY A 373 31.02 5.02 43.95
N THR A 374 31.19 5.45 42.71
CA THR A 374 31.40 6.88 42.35
C THR A 374 30.30 7.38 41.41
N VAL A 375 29.76 8.57 41.72
CA VAL A 375 28.86 9.31 40.82
C VAL A 375 29.61 10.58 40.39
N THR A 376 29.75 10.79 39.07
CA THR A 376 30.51 11.92 38.51
C THR A 376 29.58 12.81 37.70
N VAL A 377 29.45 14.08 38.04
CA VAL A 377 28.79 15.10 37.23
C VAL A 377 29.84 15.74 36.32
N PHE A 378 29.57 15.75 35.02
CA PHE A 378 30.49 16.35 34.06
C PHE A 378 29.81 17.42 33.21
N ALA A 379 30.59 18.40 32.77
CA ALA A 379 30.18 19.38 31.77
C ALA A 379 31.39 19.87 30.97
N ARG A 380 31.27 19.82 29.64
CA ARG A 380 32.35 20.13 28.67
C ARG A 380 31.77 20.84 27.46
N ASP A 381 32.54 21.78 26.89
CA ASP A 381 32.28 22.32 25.57
C ASP A 381 32.65 21.32 24.50
N THR A 382 31.90 21.31 23.42
CA THR A 382 32.16 20.46 22.24
C THR A 382 32.72 21.29 21.08
N THR A 383 33.32 20.65 20.11
CA THR A 383 33.97 21.33 18.97
C THR A 383 33.02 22.08 18.05
N ASP A 384 31.72 21.80 18.12
CA ASP A 384 30.64 22.42 17.36
C ASP A 384 30.03 23.68 18.10
N GLY A 385 30.60 24.05 19.25
CA GLY A 385 30.11 25.19 20.05
C GLY A 385 28.95 24.86 20.98
N SER A 386 28.53 23.60 21.08
CA SER A 386 27.54 23.16 22.07
C SER A 386 28.18 22.77 23.40
N VAL A 387 27.35 22.58 24.42
CA VAL A 387 27.80 22.13 25.76
C VAL A 387 27.19 20.74 26.01
N ARG A 388 28.06 19.77 26.29
CA ARG A 388 27.65 18.44 26.73
C ARG A 388 27.81 18.35 28.24
N PHE A 389 26.72 17.97 28.91
CA PHE A 389 26.72 17.74 30.35
C PHE A 389 25.94 16.47 30.69
N GLY A 390 26.21 15.90 31.85
CA GLY A 390 25.56 14.67 32.28
C GLY A 390 26.06 14.14 33.59
N VAL A 391 25.64 12.93 33.92
CA VAL A 391 26.01 12.17 35.11
C VAL A 391 26.53 10.82 34.66
N ALA A 392 27.68 10.41 35.18
CA ALA A 392 28.23 9.07 35.00
C ALA A 392 28.29 8.40 36.39
N ASP A 393 27.95 7.13 36.43
CA ASP A 393 27.96 6.32 37.66
C ASP A 393 28.71 5.00 37.44
N THR A 394 29.16 4.40 38.55
CA THR A 394 29.75 3.06 38.56
C THR A 394 28.75 2.01 39.09
N GLY A 395 27.49 2.16 38.71
CA GLY A 395 26.38 1.33 39.11
C GLY A 395 26.30 -0.01 38.37
N THR A 396 25.18 -0.69 38.57
CA THR A 396 24.91 -2.02 38.00
C THR A 396 24.85 -2.03 36.47
N GLY A 397 24.69 -0.87 35.83
CA GLY A 397 24.53 -0.73 34.38
C GLY A 397 23.17 -1.16 33.85
N ILE A 398 22.94 -0.88 32.56
CA ILE A 398 21.67 -1.13 31.87
C ILE A 398 21.93 -2.03 30.68
N SER A 399 21.13 -3.11 30.54
CA SER A 399 21.26 -4.03 29.40
C SER A 399 20.95 -3.32 28.07
N PRO A 400 21.54 -3.70 26.94
CA PRO A 400 21.24 -3.11 25.62
C PRO A 400 19.75 -3.13 25.29
N GLU A 401 19.03 -4.18 25.70
CA GLU A 401 17.59 -4.34 25.48
C GLU A 401 16.77 -3.33 26.29
N ASP A 402 17.22 -2.99 27.48
CA ASP A 402 16.52 -2.06 28.38
C ASP A 402 16.88 -0.58 28.13
N GLN A 403 18.00 -0.28 27.42
CA GLN A 403 18.42 1.10 27.15
C GLN A 403 17.38 1.94 26.38
N GLN A 404 16.60 1.30 25.51
CA GLN A 404 15.49 2.00 24.84
C GLN A 404 14.25 2.12 25.74
N ARG A 405 14.04 1.14 26.60
CA ARG A 405 12.86 1.08 27.47
C ARG A 405 12.91 2.08 28.61
N VAL A 406 14.09 2.39 29.14
CA VAL A 406 14.23 3.34 30.27
C VAL A 406 13.83 4.77 29.92
N PHE A 407 13.69 5.11 28.66
CA PHE A 407 13.15 6.39 28.19
C PHE A 407 11.64 6.35 27.93
N GLN A 408 10.98 5.19 28.10
CA GLN A 408 9.53 5.08 28.01
C GLN A 408 8.89 5.39 29.35
N ASN A 409 7.68 5.93 29.33
CA ASN A 409 6.93 6.25 30.55
C ASN A 409 6.75 4.98 31.41
N PHE A 410 7.18 5.05 32.67
CA PHE A 410 7.24 3.90 33.61
C PHE A 410 8.17 2.77 33.17
N GLY A 411 9.07 3.04 32.23
CA GLY A 411 10.08 2.08 31.80
C GLY A 411 11.07 1.77 32.94
N GLN A 412 11.11 0.51 33.36
CA GLN A 412 12.05 0.00 34.36
C GLN A 412 12.89 -1.12 33.76
N GLY A 413 14.19 -1.19 34.09
CA GLY A 413 15.04 -2.30 33.69
C GLY A 413 14.64 -3.60 34.42
N ARG A 414 14.85 -4.76 33.79
CA ARG A 414 14.48 -6.07 34.37
C ARG A 414 15.21 -6.39 35.67
N HIS A 415 16.33 -5.76 35.96
CA HIS A 415 17.14 -5.98 37.16
C HIS A 415 16.61 -5.27 38.41
N ASP A 416 15.67 -4.31 38.27
CA ASP A 416 15.10 -3.53 39.36
C ASP A 416 14.10 -4.29 40.24
N ILE A 417 13.75 -5.53 39.90
CA ILE A 417 12.72 -6.32 40.60
C ILE A 417 13.16 -6.70 42.03
N ALA A 418 14.46 -6.66 42.32
CA ALA A 418 15.02 -7.15 43.58
C ALA A 418 15.31 -6.03 44.62
N THR A 419 15.28 -4.77 44.27
CA THR A 419 15.53 -3.65 45.20
C THR A 419 14.22 -3.07 45.73
N ALA A 420 14.12 -2.93 47.05
CA ALA A 420 12.90 -2.46 47.74
C ALA A 420 12.52 -0.99 47.39
N ASP A 421 13.38 -0.26 46.72
CA ASP A 421 13.20 1.15 46.34
C ASP A 421 12.92 1.28 44.85
N LYS A 422 11.69 0.94 44.45
CA LYS A 422 11.22 1.13 43.06
C LYS A 422 11.08 2.62 42.77
N GLY A 423 11.83 3.15 41.79
CA GLY A 423 11.59 4.48 41.28
C GLY A 423 10.35 4.58 40.42
N THR A 424 9.84 5.80 40.20
CA THR A 424 8.61 6.05 39.42
C THR A 424 8.70 5.65 37.96
N GLY A 425 9.93 5.50 37.42
CA GLY A 425 10.16 5.29 35.98
C GLY A 425 9.79 6.50 35.10
N LEU A 426 9.57 7.68 35.72
CA LEU A 426 9.23 8.92 35.00
C LEU A 426 10.43 9.85 34.85
N GLY A 427 11.48 9.71 35.65
CA GLY A 427 12.60 10.63 35.65
C GLY A 427 13.33 10.77 34.31
N LEU A 428 13.71 9.64 33.67
CA LEU A 428 14.39 9.67 32.36
C LEU A 428 13.49 10.14 31.21
N PRO A 429 12.21 9.74 31.09
CA PRO A 429 11.25 10.37 30.18
C PRO A 429 11.14 11.90 30.33
N ILE A 430 11.08 12.42 31.57
CA ILE A 430 11.06 13.86 31.83
C ILE A 430 12.38 14.52 31.37
N VAL A 431 13.54 13.92 31.69
CA VAL A 431 14.84 14.42 31.22
C VAL A 431 14.86 14.50 29.71
N LYS A 432 14.42 13.44 29.01
CA LYS A 432 14.35 13.41 27.55
C LYS A 432 13.47 14.54 27.02
N GLY A 433 12.27 14.68 27.52
CA GLY A 433 11.34 15.74 27.09
C GLY A 433 11.86 17.15 27.34
N LEU A 434 12.50 17.41 28.50
CA LEU A 434 13.11 18.71 28.79
C LEU A 434 14.29 19.02 27.87
N VAL A 435 15.14 18.03 27.55
CA VAL A 435 16.26 18.19 26.62
C VAL A 435 15.76 18.47 25.21
N GLU A 436 14.76 17.70 24.75
CA GLU A 436 14.14 17.89 23.42
C GLU A 436 13.42 19.25 23.31
N ALA A 437 12.78 19.72 24.37
CA ALA A 437 12.16 21.06 24.42
C ALA A 437 13.18 22.17 24.22
N HIS A 438 14.43 21.99 24.68
CA HIS A 438 15.55 22.94 24.44
C HIS A 438 16.24 22.72 23.08
N GLY A 439 15.71 21.86 22.19
CA GLY A 439 16.35 21.51 20.91
C GLY A 439 17.63 20.67 21.07
N GLY A 440 17.87 20.11 22.24
CA GLY A 440 19.03 19.29 22.56
C GLY A 440 18.84 17.81 22.22
N ARG A 441 19.87 17.01 22.49
CA ARG A 441 19.88 15.56 22.29
C ARG A 441 20.35 14.84 23.55
N ILE A 442 19.68 13.77 23.94
CA ILE A 442 20.09 12.89 25.04
C ILE A 442 20.83 11.66 24.51
N GLU A 443 21.89 11.27 25.17
CA GLU A 443 22.68 10.08 24.88
C GLU A 443 22.82 9.22 26.16
N LEU A 444 22.64 7.91 26.02
CA LEU A 444 22.84 6.93 27.08
C LEU A 444 23.93 5.95 26.67
N GLN A 445 24.95 5.83 27.49
CA GLN A 445 26.00 4.84 27.33
C GLN A 445 26.08 4.01 28.62
N SER A 446 25.84 2.72 28.54
CA SER A 446 25.83 1.84 29.70
C SER A 446 26.34 0.45 29.35
N LYS A 447 27.02 -0.18 30.29
CA LYS A 447 27.45 -1.59 30.27
C LYS A 447 27.05 -2.24 31.58
N ILE A 448 26.66 -3.49 31.55
CA ILE A 448 26.38 -4.27 32.75
C ILE A 448 27.71 -4.58 33.45
N GLY A 449 27.81 -4.26 34.75
CA GLY A 449 28.98 -4.54 35.62
C GLY A 449 30.04 -3.47 35.55
#